data_b4e8e2f3936f6ded12d98402851de037
#
_entry.id   b4e8e2f3936f6ded12d98402851de037
#
_cell.length_a   1.000
_cell.length_b   1.000
_cell.length_c   1.000
_cell.angle_alpha   90.00
_cell.angle_beta   90.00
_cell.angle_gamma   90.00
#
_symmetry.space_group_name_H-M   'P 1'
#
loop_
_entity.id
_entity.type
_entity.pdbx_description
1 polymer ?
#
loop_
_entity_poly.entity_id
_entity_poly.type
_entity_poly.pdbx_seq_one_letter_code
_entity_poly.pdbx_strand_id
1 'polypeptide(L)'
;MAKYRTFVPEHLRAYRFLPLRWLGKFLMKITGWKTIGNLPKDQRVVIVAGPHTSNWDFVLAMSFILSLDVNIHWVGKHSIFKRGFRRLLRKMGGIPVNRADPKELKNEIQNITEKYKGFMIAISPEGTRKKVEKLKSGFLRIAN
;
A
#
# COMPACT_ATOMS: atom_id res chain seq x y z
N MET A 1 9.56 29.31 0.04
CA MET A 1 9.34 27.92 -0.48
C MET A 1 8.16 27.30 0.24
N ALA A 2 7.06 27.10 -0.46
CA ALA A 2 5.89 26.44 0.13
C ALA A 2 6.28 25.01 0.50
N LYS A 3 6.27 24.69 1.79
CA LYS A 3 6.39 23.31 2.29
C LYS A 3 5.12 22.58 1.88
N TYR A 4 5.15 21.84 0.80
CA TYR A 4 4.06 20.93 0.43
C TYR A 4 3.94 19.84 1.49
N ARG A 5 3.15 20.10 2.53
CA ARG A 5 2.81 19.10 3.53
C ARG A 5 1.60 18.33 3.01
N THR A 6 1.80 17.10 2.63
CA THR A 6 0.70 16.18 2.36
C THR A 6 -0.10 15.99 3.64
N PHE A 7 -1.38 16.38 3.62
CA PHE A 7 -2.27 16.20 4.75
C PHE A 7 -2.78 14.76 4.76
N VAL A 8 -2.65 14.10 5.91
CA VAL A 8 -3.19 12.75 6.14
C VAL A 8 -4.36 12.88 7.10
N PRO A 9 -5.60 12.56 6.65
CA PRO A 9 -6.77 12.52 7.53
C PRO A 9 -6.56 11.57 8.71
N GLU A 10 -7.10 11.92 9.86
CA GLU A 10 -6.93 11.17 11.12
C GLU A 10 -7.34 9.70 10.99
N HIS A 11 -8.48 9.43 10.35
CA HIS A 11 -9.00 8.08 10.14
C HIS A 11 -8.14 7.21 9.21
N LEU A 12 -7.24 7.82 8.43
CA LEU A 12 -6.29 7.11 7.57
C LEU A 12 -4.89 6.97 8.19
N ARG A 13 -4.70 7.35 9.44
CA ARG A 13 -3.42 7.18 10.14
C ARG A 13 -3.25 5.78 10.68
N ALA A 14 -2.05 5.27 10.59
CA ALA A 14 -1.69 3.93 11.08
C ALA A 14 -1.11 3.92 12.50
N TYR A 15 -0.72 5.10 13.02
CA TYR A 15 -0.11 5.28 14.35
C TYR A 15 1.12 4.39 14.58
N ARG A 16 1.97 4.29 13.57
CA ARG A 16 3.20 3.48 13.65
C ARG A 16 4.22 4.10 14.59
N PHE A 17 5.05 3.24 15.15
CA PHE A 17 6.19 3.61 15.98
C PHE A 17 7.10 4.65 15.30
N LEU A 18 7.48 5.70 16.05
CA LEU A 18 8.20 6.88 15.53
C LEU A 18 9.46 6.55 14.72
N PRO A 19 10.36 5.65 15.14
CA PRO A 19 11.53 5.28 14.35
C PRO A 19 11.22 4.76 12.95
N LEU A 20 10.12 4.00 12.77
CA LEU A 20 9.69 3.54 11.44
C LEU A 20 9.28 4.72 10.55
N ARG A 21 8.60 5.72 11.13
CA ARG A 21 8.24 6.94 10.40
C ARG A 21 9.45 7.77 10.02
N TRP A 22 10.45 7.84 10.90
CA TRP A 22 11.71 8.51 10.61
C TRP A 22 12.51 7.78 9.54
N LEU A 23 12.55 6.46 9.57
CA LEU A 23 13.15 5.66 8.51
C LEU A 23 12.50 5.97 7.14
N GLY A 24 11.18 5.99 7.07
CA GLY A 24 10.45 6.35 5.85
C GLY A 24 10.82 7.75 5.35
N LYS A 25 10.85 8.76 6.24
CA LYS A 25 11.25 10.13 5.90
C LYS A 25 12.71 10.22 5.42
N PHE A 26 13.59 9.48 6.07
CA PHE A 26 15.00 9.42 5.69
C PHE A 26 15.17 8.82 4.30
N LEU A 27 14.51 7.69 4.00
CA LEU A 27 14.53 7.05 2.69
C LEU A 27 13.97 7.97 1.60
N MET A 28 12.86 8.66 1.85
CA MET A 28 12.31 9.66 0.93
C MET A 28 13.30 10.79 0.66
N LYS A 29 14.03 11.24 1.69
CA LYS A 29 15.02 12.32 1.57
C LYS A 29 16.21 11.90 0.73
N ILE A 30 16.79 10.72 0.98
CA ILE A 30 17.99 10.25 0.24
C ILE A 30 17.68 9.89 -1.21
N THR A 31 16.47 9.40 -1.49
CA THR A 31 16.02 9.09 -2.85
C THR A 31 15.58 10.33 -3.63
N GLY A 32 15.45 11.49 -2.96
CA GLY A 32 14.97 12.73 -3.58
C GLY A 32 13.48 12.76 -3.91
N TRP A 33 12.72 11.73 -3.53
CA TRP A 33 11.28 11.66 -3.78
C TRP A 33 10.50 12.59 -2.86
N LYS A 34 9.49 13.22 -3.43
CA LYS A 34 8.59 14.14 -2.72
C LYS A 34 7.15 13.71 -2.93
N THR A 35 6.34 13.88 -1.90
CA THR A 35 4.89 13.70 -2.01
C THR A 35 4.23 15.02 -2.32
N ILE A 36 3.37 15.04 -3.34
CA ILE A 36 2.62 16.23 -3.76
C ILE A 36 1.15 15.84 -3.80
N GLY A 37 0.30 16.70 -3.26
CA GLY A 37 -1.14 16.50 -3.23
C GLY A 37 -1.67 16.12 -1.85
N ASN A 38 -2.97 15.95 -1.77
CA ASN A 38 -3.68 15.57 -0.55
C ASN A 38 -4.26 14.16 -0.70
N LEU A 39 -4.29 13.43 0.40
CA LEU A 39 -4.99 12.17 0.45
C LEU A 39 -6.52 12.41 0.45
N PRO A 40 -7.30 11.48 -0.15
CA PRO A 40 -8.75 11.59 -0.16
C PRO A 40 -9.30 11.58 1.28
N LYS A 41 -10.44 12.22 1.46
CA LYS A 41 -11.14 12.28 2.76
C LYS A 41 -12.02 11.06 3.01
N ASP A 42 -12.16 10.20 2.01
CA ASP A 42 -12.96 8.99 2.10
C ASP A 42 -12.36 8.00 3.08
N GLN A 43 -13.21 7.27 3.77
CA GLN A 43 -12.77 6.30 4.77
C GLN A 43 -12.15 5.06 4.16
N ARG A 44 -12.59 4.67 2.96
CA ARG A 44 -12.13 3.47 2.26
C ARG A 44 -11.77 3.82 0.82
N VAL A 45 -10.54 3.54 0.45
CA VAL A 45 -10.00 3.94 -0.86
C VAL A 45 -9.23 2.78 -1.48
N VAL A 46 -9.48 2.53 -2.75
CA VAL A 46 -8.65 1.64 -3.56
C VAL A 46 -7.68 2.46 -4.39
N ILE A 47 -6.40 2.21 -4.20
CA ILE A 47 -5.32 2.87 -4.94
C ILE A 47 -4.86 1.92 -6.03
N VAL A 48 -4.95 2.38 -7.26
CA VAL A 48 -4.37 1.69 -8.41
C VAL A 48 -2.95 2.20 -8.61
N ALA A 49 -1.97 1.37 -8.27
CA ALA A 49 -0.56 1.71 -8.34
C ALA A 49 0.12 1.04 -9.54
N GLY A 50 0.78 1.83 -10.35
CA GLY A 50 1.53 1.36 -11.52
C GLY A 50 2.25 2.50 -12.24
N PRO A 51 3.11 2.18 -13.21
CA PRO A 51 3.58 0.83 -13.58
C PRO A 51 4.58 0.27 -12.57
N HIS A 52 4.55 -1.06 -12.35
CA HIS A 52 5.57 -1.76 -11.58
C HIS A 52 6.68 -2.27 -12.48
N THR A 53 7.85 -1.67 -12.40
CA THR A 53 8.99 -2.00 -13.27
C THR A 53 10.13 -2.69 -12.55
N SER A 54 10.28 -2.42 -11.23
CA SER A 54 11.40 -2.96 -10.46
C SER A 54 11.06 -3.28 -9.00
N ASN A 55 12.00 -3.91 -8.30
CA ASN A 55 11.90 -4.12 -6.85
C ASN A 55 12.02 -2.80 -6.06
N TRP A 56 12.63 -1.78 -6.64
CA TRP A 56 12.77 -0.46 -6.04
C TRP A 56 11.43 0.24 -5.86
N ASP A 57 10.45 -0.06 -6.72
CA ASP A 57 9.08 0.48 -6.60
C ASP A 57 8.46 0.10 -5.24
N PHE A 58 8.76 -1.12 -4.76
CA PHE A 58 8.33 -1.56 -3.43
C PHE A 58 9.01 -0.75 -2.32
N VAL A 59 10.32 -0.52 -2.41
CA VAL A 59 11.06 0.27 -1.41
C VAL A 59 10.54 1.70 -1.37
N LEU A 60 10.28 2.32 -2.52
CA LEU A 60 9.72 3.66 -2.62
C LEU A 60 8.30 3.73 -2.06
N ALA A 61 7.44 2.76 -2.40
CA ALA A 61 6.09 2.67 -1.87
C ALA A 61 6.09 2.53 -0.34
N MET A 62 6.96 1.68 0.22
CA MET A 62 7.10 1.53 1.67
C MET A 62 7.63 2.79 2.31
N SER A 63 8.60 3.47 1.71
CA SER A 63 9.13 4.76 2.20
C SER A 63 8.04 5.81 2.27
N PHE A 64 7.19 5.89 1.25
CA PHE A 64 6.01 6.76 1.21
C PHE A 64 5.02 6.42 2.34
N ILE A 65 4.60 5.15 2.46
CA ILE A 65 3.65 4.67 3.47
C ILE A 65 4.15 4.96 4.89
N LEU A 66 5.42 4.71 5.17
CA LEU A 66 6.02 4.94 6.48
C LEU A 66 6.20 6.43 6.76
N SER A 67 6.63 7.23 5.79
CA SER A 67 6.89 8.66 5.97
C SER A 67 5.65 9.46 6.32
N LEU A 68 4.52 9.11 5.69
CA LEU A 68 3.21 9.74 5.92
C LEU A 68 2.42 9.10 7.05
N ASP A 69 2.84 7.90 7.50
CA ASP A 69 2.12 7.12 8.50
C ASP A 69 0.68 6.77 8.09
N VAL A 70 0.50 6.44 6.82
CA VAL A 70 -0.82 6.14 6.24
C VAL A 70 -1.18 4.67 6.44
N ASN A 71 -2.44 4.40 6.75
CA ASN A 71 -2.98 3.05 6.86
C ASN A 71 -3.28 2.48 5.47
N ILE A 72 -2.23 2.08 4.76
CA ILE A 72 -2.29 1.45 3.45
C ILE A 72 -1.98 -0.04 3.58
N HIS A 73 -2.86 -0.85 3.05
CA HIS A 73 -2.67 -2.27 2.83
C HIS A 73 -2.37 -2.51 1.35
N TRP A 74 -1.36 -3.29 1.04
CA TRP A 74 -0.93 -3.56 -0.32
C TRP A 74 -1.04 -5.04 -0.64
N VAL A 75 -1.52 -5.35 -1.83
CA VAL A 75 -1.73 -6.70 -2.31
C VAL A 75 -0.47 -7.23 -2.98
N GLY A 76 0.07 -8.32 -2.46
CA GLY A 76 1.27 -8.95 -2.98
C GLY A 76 1.09 -10.44 -3.28
N LYS A 77 1.90 -10.96 -4.22
CA LYS A 77 1.89 -12.38 -4.56
C LYS A 77 2.27 -13.21 -3.32
N HIS A 78 1.52 -14.27 -3.02
CA HIS A 78 1.77 -15.16 -1.88
C HIS A 78 3.23 -15.60 -1.74
N SER A 79 3.93 -15.83 -2.88
CA SER A 79 5.31 -16.30 -2.89
C SER A 79 6.35 -15.33 -2.29
N ILE A 80 6.04 -14.03 -2.15
CA ILE A 80 6.94 -13.08 -1.49
C ILE A 80 6.84 -13.12 0.03
N PHE A 81 5.74 -13.67 0.56
CA PHE A 81 5.50 -13.82 2.00
C PHE A 81 6.14 -15.11 2.53
N LYS A 82 7.44 -15.30 2.28
CA LYS A 82 8.18 -16.48 2.74
C LYS A 82 8.33 -16.52 4.28
N ARG A 83 8.62 -17.71 4.82
CA ARG A 83 8.96 -17.91 6.23
C ARG A 83 10.04 -16.92 6.67
N GLY A 84 9.83 -16.26 7.81
CA GLY A 84 10.73 -15.24 8.35
C GLY A 84 10.29 -13.81 8.01
N PHE A 85 9.96 -13.51 6.77
CA PHE A 85 9.52 -12.17 6.36
C PHE A 85 8.00 -11.97 6.41
N ARG A 86 7.21 -13.03 6.48
CA ARG A 86 5.75 -12.96 6.44
C ARG A 86 5.18 -12.05 7.52
N ARG A 87 5.66 -12.15 8.76
CA ARG A 87 5.19 -11.32 9.88
C ARG A 87 5.52 -9.85 9.65
N LEU A 88 6.72 -9.54 9.17
CA LEU A 88 7.15 -8.18 8.88
C LEU A 88 6.31 -7.57 7.76
N LEU A 89 6.17 -8.26 6.63
CA LEU A 89 5.40 -7.77 5.48
C LEU A 89 3.92 -7.57 5.85
N ARG A 90 3.32 -8.44 6.65
CA ARG A 90 1.96 -8.24 7.16
C ARG A 90 1.85 -7.03 8.11
N LYS A 91 2.83 -6.81 8.99
CA LYS A 91 2.88 -5.60 9.84
C LYS A 91 3.01 -4.32 9.02
N MET A 92 3.63 -4.41 7.85
CA MET A 92 3.73 -3.31 6.89
C MET A 92 2.50 -3.17 5.97
N GLY A 93 1.41 -3.86 6.26
CA GLY A 93 0.16 -3.79 5.51
C GLY A 93 0.07 -4.76 4.33
N GLY A 94 0.98 -5.71 4.22
CA GLY A 94 0.98 -6.68 3.12
C GLY A 94 -0.15 -7.71 3.23
N ILE A 95 -0.90 -7.87 2.15
CA ILE A 95 -1.95 -8.87 1.97
C ILE A 95 -1.44 -9.91 0.97
N PRO A 96 -1.15 -11.15 1.42
CA PRO A 96 -0.77 -12.21 0.50
C PRO A 96 -1.96 -12.64 -0.34
N VAL A 97 -1.79 -12.78 -1.63
CA VAL A 97 -2.83 -13.25 -2.54
C VAL A 97 -2.38 -14.48 -3.28
N ASN A 98 -3.16 -15.54 -3.15
CA ASN A 98 -3.13 -16.66 -4.06
C ASN A 98 -4.06 -16.36 -5.23
N ARG A 99 -3.49 -16.24 -6.43
CA ARG A 99 -4.28 -15.93 -7.63
C ARG A 99 -5.23 -17.07 -8.04
N ALA A 100 -4.99 -18.27 -7.52
CA ALA A 100 -5.86 -19.42 -7.74
C ALA A 100 -7.09 -19.43 -6.80
N ASP A 101 -7.04 -18.66 -5.69
CA ASP A 101 -8.15 -18.56 -4.74
C ASP A 101 -8.52 -17.09 -4.46
N PRO A 102 -9.46 -16.53 -5.23
CA PRO A 102 -9.96 -15.17 -5.01
C PRO A 102 -10.68 -14.96 -3.68
N LYS A 103 -11.16 -16.02 -3.04
CA LYS A 103 -11.88 -15.94 -1.75
C LYS A 103 -10.95 -15.52 -0.61
N GLU A 104 -9.68 -15.92 -0.67
CA GLU A 104 -8.68 -15.54 0.33
C GLU A 104 -8.54 -14.01 0.41
N LEU A 105 -8.46 -13.33 -0.74
CA LEU A 105 -8.38 -11.87 -0.78
C LEU A 105 -9.62 -11.20 -0.20
N LYS A 106 -10.81 -11.73 -0.52
CA LYS A 106 -12.08 -11.20 0.02
C LYS A 106 -12.11 -11.28 1.54
N ASN A 107 -11.73 -12.42 2.11
CA ASN A 107 -11.69 -12.63 3.56
C ASN A 107 -10.68 -11.68 4.25
N GLU A 108 -9.50 -11.49 3.66
CA GLU A 108 -8.50 -10.55 4.20
C GLU A 108 -9.01 -9.11 4.18
N ILE A 109 -9.69 -8.69 3.11
CA ILE A 109 -10.29 -7.35 3.01
C ILE A 109 -11.41 -7.18 4.03
N GLN A 110 -12.24 -8.20 4.24
CA GLN A 110 -13.30 -8.18 5.25
C GLN A 110 -12.71 -8.00 6.65
N ASN A 111 -11.68 -8.74 7.01
CA ASN A 111 -10.97 -8.61 8.30
C ASN A 111 -10.42 -7.19 8.51
N ILE A 112 -9.87 -6.57 7.45
CA ILE A 112 -9.39 -5.19 7.49
C ILE A 112 -10.55 -4.22 7.71
N THR A 113 -11.66 -4.45 7.02
CA THR A 113 -12.87 -3.62 7.12
C THR A 113 -13.48 -3.63 8.53
N GLU A 114 -13.44 -4.78 9.20
CA GLU A 114 -13.91 -4.93 10.57
C GLU A 114 -12.96 -4.26 11.59
N LYS A 115 -11.66 -4.30 11.31
CA LYS A 115 -10.63 -3.79 12.21
C LYS A 115 -10.43 -2.28 12.16
N TYR A 116 -10.56 -1.67 10.98
CA TYR A 116 -10.22 -0.27 10.76
C TYR A 116 -11.40 0.52 10.20
N LYS A 117 -11.66 1.69 10.79
CA LYS A 117 -12.67 2.64 10.25
C LYS A 117 -12.24 3.21 8.91
N GLY A 118 -10.95 3.55 8.77
CA GLY A 118 -10.37 4.11 7.57
C GLY A 118 -9.10 3.38 7.14
N PHE A 119 -9.01 3.06 5.85
CA PHE A 119 -7.86 2.40 5.26
C PHE A 119 -7.83 2.58 3.74
N MET A 120 -6.68 2.33 3.18
CA MET A 120 -6.49 2.27 1.73
C MET A 120 -5.98 0.90 1.33
N ILE A 121 -6.40 0.40 0.17
CA ILE A 121 -5.87 -0.82 -0.43
C ILE A 121 -5.15 -0.47 -1.71
N ALA A 122 -3.85 -0.73 -1.77
CA ALA A 122 -3.04 -0.53 -2.97
C ALA A 122 -2.94 -1.82 -3.78
N ILE A 123 -3.29 -1.74 -5.05
CA ILE A 123 -3.29 -2.87 -5.98
C ILE A 123 -2.56 -2.47 -7.26
N SER A 124 -1.71 -3.38 -7.76
CA SER A 124 -1.17 -3.26 -9.11
C SER A 124 -2.04 -4.04 -10.10
N PRO A 125 -2.78 -3.34 -10.98
CA PRO A 125 -3.69 -3.99 -11.92
C PRO A 125 -2.94 -4.77 -13.02
N GLU A 126 -1.68 -4.47 -13.24
CA GLU A 126 -0.84 -5.18 -14.20
C GLU A 126 -0.60 -6.62 -13.76
N GLY A 127 -0.45 -6.86 -12.47
CA GLY A 127 -0.16 -8.17 -11.88
C GLY A 127 1.15 -8.80 -12.35
N THR A 128 1.97 -8.06 -13.08
CA THR A 128 3.27 -8.46 -13.63
C THR A 128 4.16 -7.24 -13.78
N ARG A 129 5.46 -7.44 -13.92
CA ARG A 129 6.43 -6.37 -14.23
C ARG A 129 6.67 -6.19 -15.74
N LYS A 130 6.07 -7.03 -16.56
CA LYS A 130 6.12 -6.90 -18.03
C LYS A 130 5.06 -5.89 -18.45
N LYS A 131 5.35 -5.13 -19.52
CA LYS A 131 4.38 -4.27 -20.16
C LYS A 131 3.14 -5.08 -20.54
N VAL A 132 1.98 -4.63 -20.14
CA VAL A 132 0.69 -5.28 -20.43
C VAL A 132 -0.18 -4.32 -21.25
N GLU A 133 -0.89 -4.85 -22.22
CA GLU A 133 -1.83 -4.07 -23.05
C GLU A 133 -3.16 -3.85 -22.35
N LYS A 134 -3.55 -4.77 -21.43
CA LYS A 134 -4.80 -4.70 -20.71
C LYS A 134 -4.56 -4.81 -19.20
N LEU A 135 -5.15 -3.91 -18.43
CA LEU A 135 -5.16 -3.94 -16.98
C LEU A 135 -6.22 -4.94 -16.49
N LYS A 136 -5.92 -5.64 -15.41
CA LYS A 136 -6.89 -6.56 -14.78
C LYS A 136 -7.94 -5.75 -14.01
N SER A 137 -9.21 -6.02 -14.25
CA SER A 137 -10.35 -5.33 -13.62
C SER A 137 -10.67 -5.79 -12.20
N GLY A 138 -9.87 -6.68 -11.60
CA GLY A 138 -10.11 -7.22 -10.26
C GLY A 138 -10.23 -6.16 -9.17
N PHE A 139 -9.58 -4.99 -9.33
CA PHE A 139 -9.71 -3.89 -8.39
C PHE A 139 -11.12 -3.27 -8.34
N LEU A 140 -11.90 -3.34 -9.43
CA LEU A 140 -13.28 -2.89 -9.46
C LEU A 140 -14.19 -3.71 -8.54
N ARG A 141 -13.91 -5.03 -8.41
CA ARG A 141 -14.65 -5.90 -7.51
C ARG A 141 -14.35 -5.66 -6.03
N ILE A 142 -13.25 -4.98 -5.74
CA ILE A 142 -12.85 -4.62 -4.38
C ILE A 142 -13.42 -3.25 -4.02
N ALA A 143 -13.58 -2.38 -5.01
CA ALA A 143 -14.14 -1.05 -4.82
C ALA A 143 -15.66 -1.04 -4.62
N ASN A 144 -16.37 -2.04 -5.15
CA ASN A 144 -17.80 -2.27 -4.98
C ASN A 144 -18.09 -3.17 -3.77
#